data_de81e041aa48c86c3e7f5863c91ee981
#
_entry.id   de81e041aa48c86c3e7f5863c91ee981
#
_cell.length_a   1.000
_cell.length_b   1.000
_cell.length_c   1.000
_cell.angle_alpha   90.00
_cell.angle_beta   90.00
_cell.angle_gamma   90.00
#
_symmetry.space_group_name_H-M   'P 1'
#
loop_
_entity.id
_entity.type
_entity.pdbx_description
1 polymer ?
#
loop_
_entity_poly.entity_id
_entity_poly.type
_entity_poly.pdbx_seq_one_letter_code
_entity_poly.pdbx_strand_id
1 'polypeptide(L)' 'MLTLGAKAGERILIGDNIVLEVYEIRGSAVRLSFVAPKEVVILRESVAEA' A
#
# COMPACT_ATOMS: atom_id res chain seq x y z
N MET A 1 -10.19 -13.59 5.27
CA MET A 1 -9.30 -12.42 5.30
C MET A 1 -7.84 -12.89 5.24
N LEU A 2 -7.02 -12.16 4.50
CA LEU A 2 -5.60 -12.49 4.37
C LEU A 2 -4.78 -11.49 5.15
N THR A 3 -3.87 -11.98 5.99
CA THR A 3 -2.97 -11.14 6.76
C THR A 3 -1.55 -11.59 6.46
N LEU A 4 -0.69 -10.64 6.14
CA LEU A 4 0.71 -10.94 5.89
C LEU A 4 1.61 -9.98 6.64
N GLY A 5 2.85 -10.42 6.88
CA GLY A 5 3.90 -9.52 7.34
C GLY A 5 4.72 -9.05 6.16
N ALA A 6 5.26 -7.85 6.27
CA ALA A 6 6.10 -7.30 5.21
C ALA A 6 7.17 -6.42 5.82
N LYS A 7 8.30 -6.34 5.14
CA LYS A 7 9.44 -5.52 5.56
C LYS A 7 9.56 -4.32 4.63
N ALA A 8 10.28 -3.31 5.09
CA ALA A 8 10.55 -2.14 4.26
C ALA A 8 11.26 -2.58 2.98
N GLY A 9 10.83 -2.04 1.86
CA GLY A 9 11.36 -2.37 0.55
C GLY A 9 10.61 -3.48 -0.15
N GLU A 10 9.70 -4.17 0.52
CA GLU A 10 8.94 -5.24 -0.10
C GLU A 10 7.81 -4.70 -0.94
N ARG A 11 7.50 -5.43 -2.01
CA ARG A 11 6.40 -5.08 -2.91
C ARG A 11 5.39 -6.20 -2.89
N ILE A 12 4.13 -5.82 -2.83
CA ILE A 12 3.01 -6.76 -2.78
C ILE A 12 2.14 -6.48 -3.99
N LEU A 13 1.89 -7.53 -4.76
CA LEU A 13 1.11 -7.41 -5.98
C LEU A 13 -0.35 -7.71 -5.67
N ILE A 14 -1.23 -6.83 -6.12
CA ILE A 14 -2.67 -6.96 -5.91
C ILE A 14 -3.31 -7.01 -7.29
N GLY A 15 -3.89 -8.16 -7.63
CA GLY A 15 -4.40 -8.35 -8.96
C GLY A 15 -3.25 -8.33 -9.96
N ASP A 16 -3.49 -7.79 -11.14
CA ASP A 16 -2.48 -7.77 -12.19
C ASP A 16 -1.97 -6.35 -12.48
N ASN A 17 -2.49 -5.34 -11.77
CA ASN A 17 -2.15 -3.97 -12.12
C ASN A 17 -1.98 -3.04 -10.92
N ILE A 18 -1.96 -3.56 -9.70
CA ILE A 18 -1.76 -2.75 -8.50
C ILE A 18 -0.54 -3.27 -7.76
N VAL A 19 0.35 -2.36 -7.39
CA VAL A 19 1.53 -2.69 -6.61
C VAL A 19 1.50 -1.85 -5.34
N LEU A 20 1.59 -2.52 -4.21
CA LEU A 20 1.75 -1.87 -2.91
C LEU A 20 3.21 -2.04 -2.51
N GLU A 21 3.87 -0.95 -2.20
CA GLU A 21 5.26 -1.02 -1.75
C GLU A 21 5.35 -0.51 -0.31
N VAL A 22 6.01 -1.28 0.55
CA VAL A 22 6.29 -0.85 1.91
C VAL A 22 7.53 0.03 1.82
N TYR A 23 7.31 1.34 1.83
CA TYR A 23 8.38 2.30 1.58
C TYR A 23 9.29 2.46 2.79
N GLU A 24 8.69 2.60 3.96
CA GLU A 24 9.47 2.86 5.17
C GLU A 24 8.68 2.40 6.38
N ILE A 25 9.38 1.83 7.35
CA ILE A 25 8.80 1.49 8.66
C ILE A 25 9.58 2.27 9.69
N ARG A 26 8.87 3.08 10.48
CA ARG A 26 9.51 3.89 11.51
C ARG A 26 8.65 3.86 12.77
N GLY A 27 9.14 3.14 13.78
CA GLY A 27 8.38 2.99 15.02
C GLY A 27 7.04 2.32 14.74
N SER A 28 5.96 2.95 15.12
CA SER A 28 4.61 2.43 14.91
C SER A 28 3.99 2.92 13.61
N ALA A 29 4.74 3.68 12.80
CA ALA A 29 4.23 4.23 11.57
C ALA A 29 4.81 3.47 10.37
N VAL A 30 3.99 3.30 9.35
CA VAL A 30 4.40 2.63 8.12
C VAL A 30 4.02 3.53 6.96
N ARG A 31 4.97 3.76 6.06
CA ARG A 31 4.70 4.53 4.84
C ARG A 31 4.55 3.57 3.68
N LEU A 32 3.46 3.71 2.97
CA LEU A 32 3.10 2.83 1.86
C LEU A 32 3.00 3.63 0.58
N SER A 33 3.47 3.05 -0.50
CA SER A 33 3.33 3.63 -1.83
C SER A 33 2.50 2.69 -2.67
N PHE A 34 1.64 3.26 -3.51
CA PHE A 34 0.76 2.49 -4.37
C PHE A 34 1.00 2.86 -5.82
N VAL A 35 1.08 1.87 -6.67
CA VAL A 35 1.06 2.07 -8.11
C VAL A 35 -0.20 1.39 -8.62
N ALA A 36 -1.11 2.18 -9.20
CA ALA A 36 -2.40 1.68 -9.65
C ALA A 36 -2.87 2.50 -10.82
N PRO A 37 -3.76 1.95 -11.67
CA PRO A 37 -4.36 2.75 -12.73
C PRO A 37 -5.17 3.88 -12.11
N LYS A 38 -5.29 4.99 -12.85
CA LYS A 38 -5.92 6.19 -12.30
C LYS A 38 -7.41 5.99 -12.03
N GLU A 39 -8.02 5.00 -12.65
CA GLU A 39 -9.44 4.71 -12.38
C GLU A 39 -9.63 3.97 -11.06
N VAL A 40 -8.57 3.48 -10.44
CA VAL A 40 -8.65 2.85 -9.13
C VAL A 40 -8.45 3.92 -8.08
N VAL A 41 -9.49 4.15 -7.27
CA VAL A 41 -9.45 5.16 -6.22
C VAL A 41 -8.92 4.51 -4.96
N ILE A 42 -7.87 5.11 -4.40
CA ILE A 42 -7.26 4.60 -3.17
C ILE A 42 -7.57 5.60 -2.07
N LEU A 43 -8.36 5.15 -1.11
CA LEU A 43 -8.79 5.99 -0.01
C LEU A 43 -8.38 5.36 1.30
N ARG A 44 -7.91 6.22 2.21
CA ARG A 44 -7.72 5.79 3.58
C ARG A 44 -9.05 5.95 4.29
N GLU A 45 -9.43 4.96 5.09
CA GLU A 45 -10.74 4.98 5.74
C GLU A 45 -10.95 6.25 6.55
N SER A 46 -9.90 6.71 7.22
CA SER A 46 -10.00 7.88 8.09
C SER A 46 -9.85 9.20 7.34
N VAL A 47 -9.19 9.19 6.18
CA VAL A 47 -8.89 10.40 5.41
C VAL A 47 -8.95 10.07 3.94
N ALA A 48 -9.64 10.90 3.16
CA ALA A 48 -9.63 10.76 1.71
C ALA A 48 -8.32 11.31 1.17
N GLU A 49 -7.64 10.52 0.34
CA GLU A 49 -6.39 10.94 -0.28
C GLU A 49 -6.45 10.65 -1.76
N ALA A 50 -6.07 11.61 -2.56
CA ALA A 50 -6.12 11.49 -4.00
C ALA A 50 -4.80 11.02 -4.58
#